data_6f5fb37f32b3077bd3cb75ab7be0ff56
#
_entry.id   6f5fb37f32b3077bd3cb75ab7be0ff56
#
_cell.length_a   1.000
_cell.length_b   1.000
_cell.length_c   1.000
_cell.angle_alpha   90.00
_cell.angle_beta   90.00
_cell.angle_gamma   90.00
#
_symmetry.space_group_name_H-M   'P 1'
#
loop_
_entity.id
_entity.type
_entity.pdbx_description
1 polymer ?
#
loop_
_entity_poly.entity_id
_entity_poly.type
_entity_poly.pdbx_seq_one_letter_code
_entity_poly.pdbx_strand_id
1 'polypeptide(L)'
;MKKKITEKVLILGAYGYLGSILSSYLNKKYKVLKVGRKKNSEIIIKKIKEIKNIIIKNKPSIIINLIACADIEECEQMKYKAINLNIKVLNIIAQAVKKIGKNNCHLIHISTDQVYSGIGNHNEKYVKPVNFYGKTKLLGEKEILKINATILRTNFIGRNTHTNKKTLSDWIVNCIKNNVKINCYTNIFFSPLHTSTLCKYIEVVMKKKKNGIYNLGSINKISKAEYALKLLKFLKLLKFNKKLISMTKYSRSNVNRPLDMSLNTSKFQKIYKTKLPNVNNEIYKNSSDYIKK
;
A
#
# COMPACT_ATOMS: atom_id res chain seq x y z
N MET A 1 8.47 -4.66 34.01
CA MET A 1 8.77 -3.25 33.67
C MET A 1 8.07 -2.90 32.33
N LYS A 2 7.08 -2.00 32.32
CA LYS A 2 6.46 -1.48 31.09
C LYS A 2 7.51 -0.65 30.35
N LYS A 3 7.97 -1.12 29.19
CA LYS A 3 8.92 -0.39 28.33
C LYS A 3 8.32 0.99 28.01
N LYS A 4 8.96 2.06 28.47
CA LYS A 4 8.54 3.44 28.21
C LYS A 4 8.37 3.64 26.70
N ILE A 5 7.15 3.92 26.22
CA ILE A 5 6.84 4.21 24.81
C ILE A 5 7.49 5.55 24.48
N THR A 6 8.69 5.52 23.91
CA THR A 6 9.49 6.74 23.65
C THR A 6 9.45 7.20 22.19
N GLU A 7 9.22 6.30 21.23
CA GLU A 7 9.21 6.66 19.82
C GLU A 7 7.85 7.26 19.39
N LYS A 8 7.88 8.52 18.93
CA LYS A 8 6.74 9.24 18.39
C LYS A 8 6.61 8.94 16.88
N VAL A 9 5.52 8.31 16.49
CA VAL A 9 5.22 7.90 15.10
C VAL A 9 4.10 8.77 14.55
N LEU A 10 4.37 9.51 13.49
CA LEU A 10 3.37 10.31 12.77
C LEU A 10 2.85 9.53 11.55
N ILE A 11 1.56 9.23 11.49
CA ILE A 11 0.93 8.55 10.34
C ILE A 11 0.12 9.57 9.54
N LEU A 12 0.61 9.89 8.35
CA LEU A 12 -0.09 10.73 7.38
C LEU A 12 -1.02 9.84 6.55
N GLY A 13 -2.33 10.15 6.53
CA GLY A 13 -3.35 9.31 5.92
C GLY A 13 -3.86 8.19 6.85
N ALA A 14 -3.81 8.41 8.16
CA ALA A 14 -4.15 7.45 9.21
C ALA A 14 -5.61 6.94 9.17
N TYR A 15 -6.50 7.64 8.51
CA TYR A 15 -7.94 7.30 8.41
C TYR A 15 -8.33 6.69 7.06
N GLY A 16 -7.34 6.40 6.21
CA GLY A 16 -7.52 5.58 5.00
C GLY A 16 -7.57 4.08 5.34
N TYR A 17 -7.79 3.22 4.34
CA TYR A 17 -7.88 1.77 4.54
C TYR A 17 -6.67 1.19 5.28
N LEU A 18 -5.47 1.28 4.70
CA LEU A 18 -4.26 0.79 5.36
C LEU A 18 -3.92 1.58 6.63
N GLY A 19 -4.18 2.91 6.61
CA GLY A 19 -3.88 3.79 7.73
C GLY A 19 -4.65 3.44 9.00
N SER A 20 -5.92 3.10 8.90
CA SER A 20 -6.75 2.70 10.04
C SER A 20 -6.25 1.40 10.68
N ILE A 21 -5.93 0.39 9.86
CA ILE A 21 -5.40 -0.90 10.32
C ILE A 21 -4.02 -0.72 10.96
N LEU A 22 -3.12 0.02 10.29
CA LEU A 22 -1.77 0.26 10.79
C LEU A 22 -1.76 1.08 12.08
N SER A 23 -2.62 2.11 12.16
CA SER A 23 -2.75 2.92 13.38
C SER A 23 -3.18 2.07 14.57
N SER A 24 -4.20 1.22 14.40
CA SER A 24 -4.65 0.29 15.46
C SER A 24 -3.56 -0.71 15.84
N TYR A 25 -2.82 -1.22 14.87
CA TYR A 25 -1.72 -2.16 15.10
C TYR A 25 -0.57 -1.53 15.91
N LEU A 26 -0.15 -0.32 15.53
CA LEU A 26 0.99 0.36 16.14
C LEU A 26 0.67 1.03 17.47
N ASN A 27 -0.57 1.49 17.68
CA ASN A 27 -0.97 2.21 18.90
C ASN A 27 -0.81 1.38 20.19
N LYS A 28 -0.72 0.05 20.05
CA LYS A 28 -0.45 -0.87 21.17
C LYS A 28 0.99 -0.78 21.69
N LYS A 29 1.93 -0.24 20.89
CA LYS A 29 3.39 -0.30 21.16
C LYS A 29 4.10 1.05 21.04
N TYR A 30 3.51 2.03 20.35
CA TYR A 30 4.12 3.31 20.00
C TYR A 30 3.17 4.47 20.32
N LYS A 31 3.74 5.66 20.54
CA LYS A 31 2.95 6.90 20.61
C LYS A 31 2.61 7.33 19.18
N VAL A 32 1.41 6.98 18.71
CA VAL A 32 0.96 7.25 17.34
C VAL A 32 0.20 8.57 17.29
N LEU A 33 0.62 9.47 16.39
CA LEU A 33 -0.10 10.69 16.00
C LEU A 33 -0.79 10.46 14.67
N LYS A 34 -2.12 10.56 14.63
CA LYS A 34 -2.94 10.25 13.46
C LYS A 34 -3.36 11.52 12.74
N VAL A 35 -2.90 11.67 11.49
CA VAL A 35 -3.21 12.83 10.64
C VAL A 35 -4.16 12.42 9.52
N GLY A 36 -5.24 13.18 9.35
CA GLY A 36 -6.24 12.95 8.31
C GLY A 36 -7.02 14.19 7.90
N ARG A 37 -8.00 14.01 7.00
CA ARG A 37 -8.88 15.08 6.50
C ARG A 37 -10.30 15.03 7.05
N LYS A 38 -10.67 13.95 7.74
CA LYS A 38 -12.01 13.78 8.32
C LYS A 38 -12.17 14.66 9.57
N LYS A 39 -13.39 15.14 9.85
CA LYS A 39 -13.70 15.97 11.03
C LYS A 39 -13.27 15.32 12.36
N ASN A 40 -13.35 14.00 12.45
CA ASN A 40 -12.96 13.21 13.63
C ASN A 40 -11.47 12.79 13.62
N SER A 41 -10.63 13.39 12.77
CA SER A 41 -9.19 13.12 12.81
C SER A 41 -8.55 13.76 14.04
N GLU A 42 -7.62 13.05 14.68
CA GLU A 42 -6.84 13.57 15.84
C GLU A 42 -6.09 14.85 15.47
N ILE A 43 -5.46 14.86 14.27
CA ILE A 43 -4.88 16.05 13.68
C ILE A 43 -5.52 16.22 12.30
N ILE A 44 -6.25 17.33 12.11
CA ILE A 44 -6.95 17.61 10.86
C ILE A 44 -6.04 18.41 9.94
N ILE A 45 -5.98 18.00 8.65
CA ILE A 45 -5.36 18.78 7.58
C ILE A 45 -6.43 19.20 6.56
N LYS A 46 -6.53 20.50 6.30
CA LYS A 46 -7.38 21.07 5.24
C LYS A 46 -6.59 21.24 3.94
N LYS A 47 -5.34 21.68 4.06
CA LYS A 47 -4.42 21.93 2.93
C LYS A 47 -3.13 21.16 3.11
N ILE A 48 -2.56 20.61 2.02
CA ILE A 48 -1.33 19.79 2.09
C ILE A 48 -0.12 20.55 2.67
N LYS A 49 -0.07 21.87 2.52
CA LYS A 49 1.01 22.72 3.09
C LYS A 49 1.08 22.67 4.63
N GLU A 50 -0.02 22.35 5.31
CA GLU A 50 -0.09 22.23 6.76
C GLU A 50 0.75 21.06 7.30
N ILE A 51 1.00 20.03 6.46
CA ILE A 51 1.83 18.87 6.80
C ILE A 51 3.21 19.31 7.30
N LYS A 52 3.81 20.34 6.68
CA LYS A 52 5.11 20.88 7.09
C LYS A 52 5.10 21.36 8.55
N ASN A 53 4.11 22.16 8.91
CA ASN A 53 3.99 22.70 10.28
C ASN A 53 3.69 21.62 11.30
N ILE A 54 2.86 20.61 10.94
CA ILE A 54 2.57 19.46 11.81
C ILE A 54 3.85 18.68 12.10
N ILE A 55 4.69 18.41 11.11
CA ILE A 55 5.96 17.69 11.29
C ILE A 55 6.92 18.51 12.17
N ILE A 56 7.07 19.81 11.90
CA ILE A 56 7.98 20.70 12.64
C ILE A 56 7.53 20.82 14.10
N LYS A 57 6.23 21.01 14.35
CA LYS A 57 5.66 21.14 15.71
C LYS A 57 5.82 19.86 16.52
N ASN A 58 5.56 18.69 15.90
CA ASN A 58 5.53 17.42 16.62
C ASN A 58 6.88 16.72 16.70
N LYS A 59 7.85 17.04 15.85
CA LYS A 59 9.19 16.44 15.76
C LYS A 59 9.15 14.90 15.92
N PRO A 60 8.42 14.17 15.03
CA PRO A 60 8.31 12.72 15.15
C PRO A 60 9.65 12.05 14.81
N SER A 61 9.97 10.94 15.48
CA SER A 61 11.14 10.11 15.14
C SER A 61 10.91 9.25 13.91
N ILE A 62 9.62 8.96 13.59
CA ILE A 62 9.22 8.21 12.41
C ILE A 62 8.00 8.89 11.78
N ILE A 63 8.03 9.06 10.46
CA ILE A 63 6.87 9.44 9.65
C ILE A 63 6.50 8.25 8.77
N ILE A 64 5.22 7.86 8.76
CA ILE A 64 4.70 6.88 7.81
C ILE A 64 3.74 7.62 6.87
N ASN A 65 4.11 7.73 5.60
CA ASN A 65 3.27 8.39 4.60
C ASN A 65 2.44 7.38 3.81
N LEU A 66 1.12 7.45 4.02
CA LEU A 66 0.09 6.67 3.33
C LEU A 66 -0.82 7.56 2.46
N ILE A 67 -0.54 8.87 2.39
CA ILE A 67 -1.30 9.78 1.53
C ILE A 67 -0.98 9.46 0.08
N ALA A 68 -2.02 9.19 -0.72
CA ALA A 68 -1.92 9.04 -2.16
C ALA A 68 -3.28 9.25 -2.84
N CYS A 69 -3.26 9.66 -4.10
CA CYS A 69 -4.30 9.36 -5.08
C CYS A 69 -3.96 7.97 -5.63
N ALA A 70 -4.68 6.94 -5.23
CA ALA A 70 -4.31 5.54 -5.48
C ALA A 70 -5.20 4.84 -6.52
N ASP A 71 -6.26 5.50 -6.96
CA ASP A 71 -7.13 5.03 -8.02
C ASP A 71 -6.52 5.41 -9.37
N ILE A 72 -6.38 4.42 -10.26
CA ILE A 72 -5.67 4.59 -11.54
C ILE A 72 -6.48 5.47 -12.48
N GLU A 73 -7.79 5.23 -12.58
CA GLU A 73 -8.71 6.01 -13.40
C GLU A 73 -8.82 7.45 -12.88
N GLU A 74 -8.96 7.63 -11.57
CA GLU A 74 -8.98 8.95 -10.94
C GLU A 74 -7.69 9.73 -11.22
N CYS A 75 -6.53 9.07 -11.24
CA CYS A 75 -5.26 9.71 -11.55
C CYS A 75 -5.17 10.20 -13.00
N GLU A 76 -5.72 9.44 -13.97
CA GLU A 76 -5.77 9.87 -15.37
C GLU A 76 -6.71 11.07 -15.56
N GLN A 77 -7.88 11.04 -14.92
CA GLN A 77 -8.89 12.09 -15.04
C GLN A 77 -8.52 13.36 -14.26
N MET A 78 -7.96 13.19 -13.06
CA MET A 78 -7.65 14.28 -12.13
C MET A 78 -6.14 14.44 -11.91
N LYS A 79 -5.39 14.71 -12.99
CA LYS A 79 -3.91 14.78 -12.97
C LYS A 79 -3.37 15.74 -11.89
N TYR A 80 -4.00 16.89 -11.72
CA TYR A 80 -3.60 17.86 -10.69
C TYR A 80 -3.71 17.30 -9.27
N LYS A 81 -4.77 16.53 -8.98
CA LYS A 81 -4.94 15.84 -7.69
C LYS A 81 -3.87 14.79 -7.48
N ALA A 82 -3.57 13.99 -8.51
CA ALA A 82 -2.51 12.97 -8.46
C ALA A 82 -1.14 13.62 -8.20
N ILE A 83 -0.79 14.70 -8.89
CA ILE A 83 0.46 15.46 -8.68
C ILE A 83 0.52 15.99 -7.23
N ASN A 84 -0.54 16.62 -6.74
CA ASN A 84 -0.56 17.18 -5.39
C ASN A 84 -0.37 16.11 -4.31
N LEU A 85 -1.06 14.96 -4.42
CA LEU A 85 -1.04 13.94 -3.37
C LEU A 85 0.16 12.99 -3.50
N ASN A 86 0.60 12.65 -4.71
CA ASN A 86 1.65 11.67 -4.92
C ASN A 86 3.06 12.30 -5.03
N ILE A 87 3.18 13.59 -5.40
CA ILE A 87 4.48 14.25 -5.57
C ILE A 87 4.64 15.38 -4.54
N LYS A 88 3.77 16.42 -4.56
CA LYS A 88 3.96 17.60 -3.72
C LYS A 88 3.92 17.30 -2.22
N VAL A 89 3.08 16.36 -1.78
CA VAL A 89 3.09 15.90 -0.38
C VAL A 89 4.47 15.39 0.03
N LEU A 90 5.12 14.58 -0.81
CA LEU A 90 6.45 14.04 -0.51
C LEU A 90 7.54 15.12 -0.51
N ASN A 91 7.45 16.09 -1.40
CA ASN A 91 8.34 17.26 -1.38
C ASN A 91 8.18 18.06 -0.07
N ILE A 92 6.94 18.31 0.37
CA ILE A 92 6.65 19.01 1.64
C ILE A 92 7.21 18.23 2.84
N ILE A 93 7.06 16.90 2.87
CA ILE A 93 7.62 16.05 3.92
C ILE A 93 9.16 16.15 3.92
N ALA A 94 9.79 16.07 2.74
CA ALA A 94 11.25 16.17 2.61
C ALA A 94 11.79 17.51 3.14
N GLN A 95 11.12 18.62 2.81
CA GLN A 95 11.46 19.94 3.35
C GLN A 95 11.31 20.01 4.86
N ALA A 96 10.25 19.45 5.42
CA ALA A 96 10.01 19.42 6.86
C ALA A 96 11.07 18.58 7.60
N VAL A 97 11.40 17.38 7.07
CA VAL A 97 12.44 16.51 7.64
C VAL A 97 13.81 17.19 7.61
N LYS A 98 14.16 17.90 6.53
CA LYS A 98 15.40 18.69 6.48
C LYS A 98 15.43 19.77 7.58
N LYS A 99 14.30 20.45 7.82
CA LYS A 99 14.22 21.52 8.85
C LYS A 99 14.33 20.99 10.28
N ILE A 100 13.82 19.83 10.59
CA ILE A 100 13.96 19.22 11.95
C ILE A 100 15.26 18.44 12.15
N GLY A 101 16.10 18.36 11.10
CA GLY A 101 17.36 17.61 11.09
C GLY A 101 17.17 16.19 10.51
N LYS A 102 17.90 15.89 9.44
CA LYS A 102 17.76 14.63 8.70
C LYS A 102 17.89 13.37 9.58
N ASN A 103 18.77 13.43 10.58
CA ASN A 103 19.05 12.28 11.45
C ASN A 103 18.00 12.11 12.56
N ASN A 104 17.15 13.10 12.79
CA ASN A 104 16.15 13.08 13.84
C ASN A 104 14.85 12.37 13.46
N CYS A 105 14.66 12.10 12.15
CA CYS A 105 13.41 11.53 11.63
C CYS A 105 13.69 10.56 10.47
N HIS A 106 13.02 9.41 10.49
CA HIS A 106 13.02 8.44 9.41
C HIS A 106 11.66 8.39 8.73
N LEU A 107 11.63 8.58 7.41
CA LEU A 107 10.41 8.48 6.60
C LEU A 107 10.23 7.05 6.07
N ILE A 108 9.05 6.49 6.25
CA ILE A 108 8.60 5.27 5.58
C ILE A 108 7.49 5.66 4.60
N HIS A 109 7.73 5.47 3.30
CA HIS A 109 6.75 5.78 2.26
C HIS A 109 6.23 4.51 1.61
N ILE A 110 4.90 4.37 1.57
CA ILE A 110 4.24 3.28 0.84
C ILE A 110 4.06 3.70 -0.61
N SER A 111 4.86 3.07 -1.47
CA SER A 111 4.80 3.19 -2.93
C SER A 111 4.03 2.01 -3.53
N THR A 112 4.20 1.73 -4.81
CA THR A 112 3.36 0.80 -5.57
C THR A 112 4.18 -0.08 -6.50
N ASP A 113 3.64 -1.25 -6.83
CA ASP A 113 4.08 -2.14 -7.89
C ASP A 113 3.76 -1.59 -9.30
N GLN A 114 2.85 -0.60 -9.42
CA GLN A 114 2.48 0.04 -10.69
C GLN A 114 3.61 0.85 -11.36
N VAL A 115 4.76 0.96 -10.71
CA VAL A 115 5.98 1.55 -11.32
C VAL A 115 6.65 0.58 -12.30
N TYR A 116 6.24 -0.68 -12.32
CA TYR A 116 6.80 -1.73 -13.16
C TYR A 116 5.92 -2.05 -14.37
N SER A 117 6.54 -2.54 -15.44
CA SER A 117 5.88 -3.14 -16.60
C SER A 117 6.83 -4.08 -17.33
N GLY A 118 6.28 -4.91 -18.22
CA GLY A 118 7.04 -5.91 -18.97
C GLY A 118 7.02 -7.27 -18.29
N ILE A 119 8.11 -8.05 -18.42
CA ILE A 119 8.27 -9.39 -17.83
C ILE A 119 8.48 -9.24 -16.33
N GLY A 120 7.73 -10.00 -15.53
CA GLY A 120 7.70 -9.90 -14.07
C GLY A 120 8.97 -10.28 -13.32
N ASN A 121 8.83 -10.51 -12.01
CA ASN A 121 9.93 -10.67 -11.06
C ASN A 121 10.85 -9.43 -11.03
N HIS A 122 10.24 -8.25 -10.99
CA HIS A 122 10.91 -6.96 -11.09
C HIS A 122 11.81 -6.69 -9.89
N ASN A 123 13.07 -6.29 -10.15
CA ASN A 123 13.94 -5.71 -9.14
C ASN A 123 13.71 -4.18 -9.03
N GLU A 124 14.33 -3.53 -8.03
CA GLU A 124 14.09 -2.12 -7.76
C GLU A 124 14.72 -1.15 -8.79
N LYS A 125 15.65 -1.63 -9.64
CA LYS A 125 16.43 -0.78 -10.56
C LYS A 125 15.62 -0.36 -11.79
N TYR A 126 14.92 -1.31 -12.41
CA TYR A 126 14.27 -1.08 -13.70
C TYR A 126 12.79 -0.77 -13.51
N VAL A 127 12.42 0.49 -13.74
CA VAL A 127 11.05 1.00 -13.59
C VAL A 127 10.57 1.58 -14.92
N LYS A 128 9.34 1.21 -15.30
CA LYS A 128 8.69 1.69 -16.54
C LYS A 128 7.18 1.80 -16.31
N PRO A 129 6.71 2.85 -15.59
CA PRO A 129 5.28 3.00 -15.34
C PRO A 129 4.52 3.30 -16.63
N VAL A 130 3.38 2.62 -16.83
CA VAL A 130 2.57 2.71 -18.05
C VAL A 130 1.33 3.58 -17.89
N ASN A 131 1.01 4.01 -16.66
CA ASN A 131 -0.13 4.88 -16.36
C ASN A 131 0.31 6.08 -15.50
N PHE A 132 -0.58 7.09 -15.40
CA PHE A 132 -0.26 8.32 -14.69
C PHE A 132 -0.09 8.11 -13.18
N TYR A 133 -0.86 7.17 -12.58
CA TYR A 133 -0.66 6.77 -11.20
C TYR A 133 0.76 6.32 -10.93
N GLY A 134 1.25 5.31 -11.66
CA GLY A 134 2.60 4.79 -11.53
C GLY A 134 3.67 5.87 -11.77
N LYS A 135 3.48 6.74 -12.78
CA LYS A 135 4.37 7.88 -13.07
C LYS A 135 4.46 8.86 -11.89
N THR A 136 3.32 9.26 -11.33
CA THR A 136 3.30 10.21 -10.19
C THR A 136 3.87 9.60 -8.91
N LYS A 137 3.64 8.31 -8.66
CA LYS A 137 4.24 7.61 -7.53
C LYS A 137 5.76 7.55 -7.66
N LEU A 138 6.28 7.20 -8.85
CA LEU A 138 7.72 7.18 -9.13
C LEU A 138 8.38 8.56 -8.98
N LEU A 139 7.72 9.62 -9.47
CA LEU A 139 8.21 10.98 -9.29
C LEU A 139 8.23 11.39 -7.81
N GLY A 140 7.22 11.00 -7.05
CA GLY A 140 7.20 11.23 -5.60
C GLY A 140 8.31 10.51 -4.85
N GLU A 141 8.69 9.28 -5.26
CA GLU A 141 9.83 8.58 -4.66
C GLU A 141 11.13 9.42 -4.80
N LYS A 142 11.34 10.09 -5.95
CA LYS A 142 12.53 10.91 -6.20
C LYS A 142 12.64 12.11 -5.23
N GLU A 143 11.52 12.69 -4.80
CA GLU A 143 11.50 13.82 -3.87
C GLU A 143 12.11 13.50 -2.50
N ILE A 144 12.12 12.23 -2.11
CA ILE A 144 12.52 11.79 -0.77
C ILE A 144 13.84 11.00 -0.74
N LEU A 145 14.50 10.80 -1.90
CA LEU A 145 15.79 10.08 -1.95
C LEU A 145 16.93 10.80 -1.21
N LYS A 146 16.82 12.11 -0.99
CA LYS A 146 17.85 12.94 -0.35
C LYS A 146 17.67 13.10 1.17
N ILE A 147 16.73 12.36 1.76
CA ILE A 147 16.50 12.31 3.22
C ILE A 147 16.56 10.87 3.71
N ASN A 148 16.57 10.67 5.04
CA ASN A 148 16.49 9.33 5.61
C ASN A 148 15.11 8.73 5.35
N ALA A 149 15.00 7.88 4.34
CA ALA A 149 13.75 7.30 3.91
C ALA A 149 13.87 5.82 3.48
N THR A 150 12.86 5.05 3.85
CA THR A 150 12.57 3.73 3.29
C THR A 150 11.35 3.84 2.39
N ILE A 151 11.49 3.45 1.13
CA ILE A 151 10.41 3.40 0.15
C ILE A 151 10.03 1.94 -0.05
N LEU A 152 8.77 1.60 0.20
CA LEU A 152 8.25 0.25 0.05
C LEU A 152 7.34 0.20 -1.18
N ARG A 153 7.80 -0.42 -2.27
CA ARG A 153 6.97 -0.74 -3.43
C ARG A 153 6.22 -2.03 -3.14
N THR A 154 4.91 -1.94 -3.04
CA THR A 154 4.08 -3.03 -2.55
C THR A 154 2.70 -3.06 -3.21
N ASN A 155 2.03 -4.18 -3.07
CA ASN A 155 0.61 -4.36 -3.32
C ASN A 155 0.00 -5.13 -2.15
N PHE A 156 -1.23 -4.83 -1.79
CA PHE A 156 -1.85 -5.48 -0.63
C PHE A 156 -3.34 -5.75 -0.84
N ILE A 157 -3.80 -6.80 -0.15
CA ILE A 157 -5.16 -7.32 -0.17
C ILE A 157 -5.72 -7.33 1.26
N GLY A 158 -7.05 -7.40 1.37
CA GLY A 158 -7.77 -7.47 2.64
C GLY A 158 -9.15 -6.85 2.51
N ARG A 159 -10.01 -7.09 3.48
CA ARG A 159 -11.34 -6.49 3.58
C ARG A 159 -11.24 -5.06 4.10
N ASN A 160 -11.95 -4.14 3.46
CA ASN A 160 -12.01 -2.75 3.94
C ASN A 160 -13.31 -2.48 4.70
N THR A 161 -13.22 -2.39 6.00
CA THR A 161 -14.34 -2.02 6.89
C THR A 161 -14.25 -0.58 7.40
N HIS A 162 -13.22 0.18 7.00
CA HIS A 162 -12.92 1.50 7.54
C HIS A 162 -13.30 2.67 6.63
N THR A 163 -13.48 2.39 5.34
CA THR A 163 -13.82 3.42 4.35
C THR A 163 -14.86 2.89 3.35
N ASN A 164 -15.53 3.78 2.63
CA ASN A 164 -16.50 3.38 1.59
C ASN A 164 -15.85 2.85 0.30
N LYS A 165 -14.50 2.91 0.18
CA LYS A 165 -13.80 2.37 -0.98
C LYS A 165 -13.70 0.86 -0.89
N LYS A 166 -14.17 0.16 -1.92
CA LYS A 166 -14.05 -1.31 -2.03
C LYS A 166 -12.65 -1.71 -2.48
N THR A 167 -12.08 -2.72 -1.84
CA THR A 167 -10.87 -3.40 -2.30
C THR A 167 -11.21 -4.37 -3.45
N LEU A 168 -10.17 -4.93 -4.10
CA LEU A 168 -10.37 -6.01 -5.06
C LEU A 168 -11.12 -7.19 -4.44
N SER A 169 -10.78 -7.55 -3.21
CA SER A 169 -11.43 -8.62 -2.45
C SER A 169 -12.90 -8.31 -2.19
N ASP A 170 -13.20 -7.08 -1.72
CA ASP A 170 -14.57 -6.65 -1.46
C ASP A 170 -15.42 -6.66 -2.72
N TRP A 171 -14.84 -6.20 -3.85
CA TRP A 171 -15.53 -6.21 -5.13
C TRP A 171 -15.90 -7.64 -5.55
N ILE A 172 -14.92 -8.57 -5.54
CA ILE A 172 -15.15 -9.97 -5.90
C ILE A 172 -16.26 -10.58 -5.02
N VAL A 173 -16.12 -10.47 -3.70
CA VAL A 173 -17.05 -11.10 -2.76
C VAL A 173 -18.45 -10.50 -2.88
N ASN A 174 -18.56 -9.17 -3.04
CA ASN A 174 -19.86 -8.50 -3.18
C ASN A 174 -20.55 -8.87 -4.49
N CYS A 175 -19.82 -8.90 -5.62
CA CYS A 175 -20.40 -9.30 -6.90
C CYS A 175 -20.97 -10.72 -6.82
N ILE A 176 -20.21 -11.67 -6.27
CA ILE A 176 -20.67 -13.06 -6.16
C ILE A 176 -21.87 -13.19 -5.23
N LYS A 177 -21.88 -12.52 -4.09
CA LYS A 177 -23.02 -12.53 -3.15
C LYS A 177 -24.29 -11.91 -3.72
N ASN A 178 -24.16 -10.98 -4.66
CA ASN A 178 -25.28 -10.33 -5.34
C ASN A 178 -25.60 -10.93 -6.73
N ASN A 179 -25.06 -12.13 -7.03
CA ASN A 179 -25.25 -12.82 -8.31
C ASN A 179 -24.83 -12.01 -9.55
N VAL A 180 -23.83 -11.13 -9.42
CA VAL A 180 -23.28 -10.31 -10.49
C VAL A 180 -22.09 -11.05 -11.14
N LYS A 181 -22.12 -11.18 -12.48
CA LYS A 181 -21.00 -11.75 -13.24
C LYS A 181 -19.74 -10.87 -13.12
N ILE A 182 -18.58 -11.52 -13.01
CA ILE A 182 -17.27 -10.86 -12.94
C ILE A 182 -16.32 -11.37 -14.01
N ASN A 183 -15.52 -10.47 -14.59
CA ASN A 183 -14.42 -10.81 -15.48
C ASN A 183 -13.11 -10.77 -14.70
N CYS A 184 -12.42 -11.91 -14.65
CA CYS A 184 -11.16 -12.08 -13.95
C CYS A 184 -10.01 -12.25 -14.96
N TYR A 185 -9.00 -11.39 -14.87
CA TYR A 185 -7.90 -11.38 -15.83
C TYR A 185 -6.87 -12.46 -15.52
N THR A 186 -6.60 -13.33 -16.52
CA THR A 186 -5.65 -14.43 -16.42
C THR A 186 -4.20 -13.99 -16.64
N ASN A 187 -3.99 -12.85 -17.29
CA ASN A 187 -2.68 -12.31 -17.69
C ASN A 187 -2.24 -11.06 -16.91
N ILE A 188 -2.95 -10.70 -15.82
CA ILE A 188 -2.50 -9.67 -14.89
C ILE A 188 -1.98 -10.33 -13.62
N PHE A 189 -0.67 -10.23 -13.37
CA PHE A 189 0.02 -10.85 -12.25
C PHE A 189 0.46 -9.83 -11.20
N PHE A 190 0.47 -10.24 -9.93
CA PHE A 190 0.93 -9.44 -8.80
C PHE A 190 1.42 -10.31 -7.63
N SER A 191 2.11 -9.72 -6.67
CA SER A 191 2.65 -10.40 -5.48
C SER A 191 2.10 -9.75 -4.20
N PRO A 192 0.78 -9.90 -3.89
CA PRO A 192 0.16 -9.16 -2.81
C PRO A 192 0.53 -9.68 -1.43
N LEU A 193 0.53 -8.77 -0.44
CA LEU A 193 0.51 -9.11 0.98
C LEU A 193 -0.86 -8.83 1.57
N HIS A 194 -1.26 -9.61 2.57
CA HIS A 194 -2.40 -9.24 3.40
C HIS A 194 -2.06 -8.00 4.24
N THR A 195 -3.03 -7.10 4.47
CA THR A 195 -2.80 -5.85 5.22
C THR A 195 -2.18 -6.06 6.58
N SER A 196 -2.56 -7.10 7.35
CA SER A 196 -1.95 -7.39 8.64
C SER A 196 -0.48 -7.79 8.52
N THR A 197 -0.13 -8.52 7.45
CA THR A 197 1.26 -8.89 7.13
C THR A 197 2.07 -7.65 6.75
N LEU A 198 1.51 -6.76 5.95
CA LEU A 198 2.14 -5.50 5.59
C LEU A 198 2.41 -4.64 6.84
N CYS A 199 1.45 -4.51 7.76
CA CYS A 199 1.65 -3.80 9.03
C CYS A 199 2.82 -4.36 9.85
N LYS A 200 2.93 -5.70 9.93
CA LYS A 200 4.07 -6.37 10.59
C LYS A 200 5.41 -5.99 9.96
N TYR A 201 5.50 -5.97 8.63
CA TYR A 201 6.77 -5.61 7.97
C TYR A 201 7.06 -4.12 8.00
N ILE A 202 6.06 -3.24 8.01
CA ILE A 202 6.26 -1.81 8.31
C ILE A 202 6.89 -1.66 9.71
N GLU A 203 6.43 -2.41 10.73
CA GLU A 203 7.05 -2.39 12.07
C GLU A 203 8.51 -2.89 12.04
N VAL A 204 8.84 -3.91 11.25
CA VAL A 204 10.23 -4.36 11.05
C VAL A 204 11.09 -3.24 10.45
N VAL A 205 10.56 -2.51 9.47
CA VAL A 205 11.23 -1.36 8.86
C VAL A 205 11.42 -0.22 9.87
N MET A 206 10.42 0.08 10.69
CA MET A 206 10.51 1.08 11.76
C MET A 206 11.65 0.81 12.73
N LYS A 207 11.86 -0.46 13.09
CA LYS A 207 12.92 -0.88 14.01
C LYS A 207 14.32 -0.80 13.42
N LYS A 208 14.47 -1.09 12.12
CA LYS A 208 15.78 -1.17 11.46
C LYS A 208 16.18 0.09 10.68
N LYS A 209 15.23 0.91 10.26
CA LYS A 209 15.43 2.23 9.61
C LYS A 209 16.49 2.25 8.50
N LYS A 210 16.39 1.32 7.52
CA LYS A 210 17.34 1.25 6.40
C LYS A 210 16.88 2.12 5.24
N ASN A 211 17.73 3.08 4.84
CA ASN A 211 17.45 3.94 3.67
C ASN A 211 17.42 3.12 2.37
N GLY A 212 16.58 3.56 1.45
CA GLY A 212 16.52 3.00 0.09
C GLY A 212 15.14 2.54 -0.34
N ILE A 213 15.10 1.96 -1.54
CA ILE A 213 13.90 1.43 -2.18
C ILE A 213 13.92 -0.09 -2.03
N TYR A 214 12.78 -0.65 -1.64
CA TYR A 214 12.62 -2.08 -1.43
C TYR A 214 11.28 -2.56 -1.97
N ASN A 215 11.32 -3.68 -2.70
CA ASN A 215 10.14 -4.42 -3.07
C ASN A 215 9.64 -5.25 -1.89
N LEU A 216 8.39 -5.07 -1.54
CA LEU A 216 7.75 -5.77 -0.43
C LEU A 216 6.45 -6.42 -0.90
N GLY A 217 6.47 -7.74 -1.10
CA GLY A 217 5.36 -8.56 -1.58
C GLY A 217 5.46 -9.99 -1.11
N SER A 218 4.51 -10.86 -1.50
CA SER A 218 4.66 -12.31 -1.33
C SER A 218 5.80 -12.85 -2.22
N ILE A 219 6.41 -13.97 -1.81
CA ILE A 219 7.52 -14.57 -2.57
C ILE A 219 7.10 -15.12 -3.94
N ASN A 220 5.82 -15.41 -4.14
CA ASN A 220 5.24 -15.91 -5.38
C ASN A 220 4.29 -14.87 -5.98
N LYS A 221 4.12 -14.94 -7.28
CA LYS A 221 3.09 -14.19 -8.01
C LYS A 221 1.81 -15.02 -8.17
N ILE A 222 0.72 -14.34 -8.43
CA ILE A 222 -0.56 -14.92 -8.77
C ILE A 222 -1.28 -14.04 -9.81
N SER A 223 -2.06 -14.61 -10.71
CA SER A 223 -2.93 -13.84 -11.60
C SER A 223 -4.17 -13.33 -10.85
N LYS A 224 -4.80 -12.27 -11.36
CA LYS A 224 -6.06 -11.76 -10.79
C LYS A 224 -7.16 -12.82 -10.84
N ALA A 225 -7.20 -13.64 -11.90
CA ALA A 225 -8.14 -14.75 -12.02
C ALA A 225 -7.92 -15.84 -10.96
N GLU A 226 -6.69 -16.34 -10.85
CA GLU A 226 -6.37 -17.34 -9.82
C GLU A 226 -6.60 -16.83 -8.40
N TYR A 227 -6.29 -15.55 -8.15
CA TYR A 227 -6.58 -14.90 -6.87
C TYR A 227 -8.08 -14.95 -6.56
N ALA A 228 -8.94 -14.58 -7.51
CA ALA A 228 -10.38 -14.60 -7.31
C ALA A 228 -10.89 -16.02 -7.03
N LEU A 229 -10.45 -17.01 -7.82
CA LEU A 229 -10.83 -18.41 -7.63
C LEU A 229 -10.39 -18.95 -6.27
N LYS A 230 -9.15 -18.68 -5.83
CA LYS A 230 -8.64 -19.13 -4.52
C LYS A 230 -9.38 -18.47 -3.37
N LEU A 231 -9.62 -17.15 -3.44
CA LEU A 231 -10.39 -16.42 -2.43
C LEU A 231 -11.78 -17.03 -2.27
N LEU A 232 -12.51 -17.23 -3.37
CA LEU A 232 -13.86 -17.80 -3.36
C LEU A 232 -13.87 -19.27 -2.92
N LYS A 233 -12.82 -20.05 -3.25
CA LYS A 233 -12.66 -21.43 -2.76
C LYS A 233 -12.52 -21.45 -1.24
N PHE A 234 -11.65 -20.61 -0.65
CA PHE A 234 -11.48 -20.52 0.80
C PHE A 234 -12.74 -20.03 1.52
N LEU A 235 -13.55 -19.19 0.86
CA LEU A 235 -14.85 -18.74 1.38
C LEU A 235 -15.99 -19.74 1.15
N LYS A 236 -15.72 -20.91 0.54
CA LYS A 236 -16.72 -21.92 0.14
C LYS A 236 -17.81 -21.38 -0.82
N LEU A 237 -17.55 -20.25 -1.49
CA LEU A 237 -18.47 -19.61 -2.42
C LEU A 237 -18.30 -20.09 -3.88
N LEU A 238 -17.18 -20.73 -4.22
CA LEU A 238 -16.85 -21.09 -5.59
C LEU A 238 -17.78 -22.18 -6.16
N LYS A 239 -18.13 -23.20 -5.36
CA LYS A 239 -18.92 -24.37 -5.82
C LYS A 239 -20.24 -23.96 -6.48
N PHE A 240 -20.94 -22.99 -5.88
CA PHE A 240 -22.29 -22.57 -6.33
C PHE A 240 -22.26 -21.43 -7.34
N ASN A 241 -21.13 -20.74 -7.50
CA ASN A 241 -21.05 -19.48 -8.23
C ASN A 241 -20.06 -19.50 -9.43
N LYS A 242 -19.57 -20.69 -9.83
CA LYS A 242 -18.57 -20.81 -10.89
C LYS A 242 -19.04 -20.18 -12.21
N LYS A 243 -20.33 -20.29 -12.53
CA LYS A 243 -20.96 -19.69 -13.72
C LYS A 243 -20.93 -18.16 -13.77
N LEU A 244 -20.71 -17.52 -12.62
CA LEU A 244 -20.60 -16.06 -12.51
C LEU A 244 -19.18 -15.54 -12.79
N ILE A 245 -18.20 -16.45 -12.98
CA ILE A 245 -16.80 -16.08 -13.13
C ILE A 245 -16.37 -16.35 -14.56
N SER A 246 -16.13 -15.28 -15.31
CA SER A 246 -15.51 -15.33 -16.64
C SER A 246 -14.01 -15.10 -16.52
N MET A 247 -13.23 -15.97 -17.15
CA MET A 247 -11.77 -15.87 -17.19
C MET A 247 -11.35 -15.32 -18.54
N THR A 248 -10.82 -14.10 -18.56
CA THR A 248 -10.47 -13.39 -19.79
C THR A 248 -9.03 -12.90 -19.74
N LYS A 249 -8.46 -12.65 -20.92
CA LYS A 249 -7.21 -11.90 -21.03
C LYS A 249 -7.54 -10.41 -21.03
N TYR A 250 -6.84 -9.64 -20.19
CA TYR A 250 -6.86 -8.19 -20.29
C TYR A 250 -6.29 -7.79 -21.66
N SER A 251 -7.05 -7.07 -22.43
CA SER A 251 -6.65 -6.31 -23.61
C SER A 251 -6.61 -4.83 -23.24
N ARG A 252 -6.06 -3.99 -24.10
CA ARG A 252 -5.97 -2.55 -23.83
C ARG A 252 -7.35 -1.96 -23.52
N SER A 253 -7.42 -1.19 -22.44
CA SER A 253 -8.57 -0.34 -22.07
C SER A 253 -8.17 1.13 -22.15
N ASN A 254 -9.10 2.04 -21.82
CA ASN A 254 -8.87 3.48 -21.80
C ASN A 254 -7.66 3.89 -20.91
N VAL A 255 -7.34 3.08 -19.88
CA VAL A 255 -6.18 3.29 -19.01
C VAL A 255 -5.28 2.06 -19.06
N ASN A 256 -4.02 2.26 -19.44
CA ASN A 256 -3.05 1.17 -19.51
C ASN A 256 -2.74 0.60 -18.11
N ARG A 257 -2.73 -0.73 -18.03
CA ARG A 257 -2.33 -1.46 -16.81
C ARG A 257 -1.14 -2.35 -17.09
N PRO A 258 -0.14 -2.43 -16.19
CA PRO A 258 0.94 -3.40 -16.35
C PRO A 258 0.37 -4.83 -16.26
N LEU A 259 0.87 -5.73 -17.09
CA LEU A 259 0.42 -7.13 -17.09
C LEU A 259 1.10 -7.94 -15.98
N ASP A 260 2.37 -7.71 -15.73
CA ASP A 260 3.08 -8.42 -14.67
C ASP A 260 3.76 -7.41 -13.72
N MET A 261 3.27 -7.35 -12.50
CA MET A 261 3.74 -6.49 -11.43
C MET A 261 4.39 -7.32 -10.31
N SER A 262 4.76 -8.57 -10.61
CA SER A 262 5.38 -9.42 -9.60
C SER A 262 6.73 -8.88 -9.16
N LEU A 263 7.00 -9.02 -7.86
CA LEU A 263 8.10 -8.36 -7.19
C LEU A 263 9.22 -9.35 -6.83
N ASN A 264 10.45 -9.03 -7.21
CA ASN A 264 11.62 -9.66 -6.62
C ASN A 264 11.88 -9.03 -5.25
N THR A 265 11.73 -9.82 -4.21
CA THR A 265 11.81 -9.35 -2.82
C THR A 265 13.12 -9.73 -2.12
N SER A 266 14.08 -10.29 -2.85
CA SER A 266 15.36 -10.79 -2.30
C SER A 266 16.13 -9.72 -1.54
N LYS A 267 16.15 -8.48 -2.07
CA LYS A 267 16.81 -7.34 -1.42
C LYS A 267 16.20 -7.03 -0.06
N PHE A 268 14.86 -6.98 0.04
CA PHE A 268 14.16 -6.76 1.31
C PHE A 268 14.48 -7.86 2.31
N GLN A 269 14.37 -9.12 1.91
CA GLN A 269 14.62 -10.28 2.77
C GLN A 269 16.05 -10.28 3.31
N LYS A 270 17.06 -9.99 2.45
CA LYS A 270 18.49 -9.91 2.84
C LYS A 270 18.74 -8.77 3.85
N ILE A 271 18.28 -7.54 3.54
CA ILE A 271 18.57 -6.35 4.37
C ILE A 271 17.84 -6.40 5.72
N TYR A 272 16.59 -6.86 5.71
CA TYR A 272 15.77 -6.94 6.93
C TYR A 272 15.92 -8.28 7.66
N LYS A 273 16.71 -9.23 7.12
CA LYS A 273 16.94 -10.58 7.69
C LYS A 273 15.61 -11.23 8.08
N THR A 274 14.71 -11.36 7.11
CA THR A 274 13.34 -11.88 7.31
C THR A 274 12.87 -12.66 6.09
N LYS A 275 12.01 -13.66 6.29
CA LYS A 275 11.35 -14.41 5.22
C LYS A 275 9.97 -13.80 4.97
N LEU A 276 9.60 -13.65 3.70
CA LEU A 276 8.28 -13.21 3.29
C LEU A 276 7.36 -14.42 3.05
N PRO A 277 6.04 -14.25 3.20
CA PRO A 277 5.09 -15.34 3.08
C PRO A 277 4.84 -15.74 1.62
N ASN A 278 4.32 -16.96 1.44
CA ASN A 278 3.74 -17.40 0.18
C ASN A 278 2.37 -16.71 -0.05
N VAL A 279 2.05 -16.43 -1.30
CA VAL A 279 0.80 -15.77 -1.69
C VAL A 279 -0.46 -16.54 -1.22
N ASN A 280 -0.43 -17.88 -1.19
CA ASN A 280 -1.57 -18.67 -0.73
C ASN A 280 -1.90 -18.39 0.75
N ASN A 281 -0.89 -18.24 1.61
CA ASN A 281 -1.08 -17.88 3.01
C ASN A 281 -1.73 -16.50 3.16
N GLU A 282 -1.37 -15.56 2.29
CA GLU A 282 -1.93 -14.22 2.31
C GLU A 282 -3.39 -14.19 1.82
N ILE A 283 -3.74 -15.02 0.83
CA ILE A 283 -5.13 -15.18 0.37
C ILE A 283 -5.99 -15.85 1.45
N TYR A 284 -5.44 -16.87 2.13
CA TYR A 284 -6.13 -17.52 3.25
C TYR A 284 -6.42 -16.53 4.39
N LYS A 285 -5.45 -15.70 4.79
CA LYS A 285 -5.69 -14.61 5.75
C LYS A 285 -6.77 -13.66 5.29
N ASN A 286 -6.75 -13.28 4.00
CA ASN A 286 -7.76 -12.38 3.45
C ASN A 286 -9.16 -13.03 3.45
N SER A 287 -9.29 -14.32 3.18
CA SER A 287 -10.58 -15.01 3.30
C SER A 287 -11.11 -14.98 4.75
N SER A 288 -10.23 -15.10 5.73
CA SER A 288 -10.60 -15.05 7.15
C SER A 288 -11.22 -13.70 7.58
N ASP A 289 -10.91 -12.61 6.88
CA ASP A 289 -11.54 -11.29 7.13
C ASP A 289 -13.05 -11.29 6.84
N TYR A 290 -13.55 -12.20 5.99
CA TYR A 290 -14.96 -12.29 5.59
C TYR A 290 -15.73 -13.34 6.38
N ILE A 291 -15.06 -14.23 7.12
CA ILE A 291 -15.65 -15.31 7.92
C ILE A 291 -15.83 -14.85 9.37
N LYS A 292 -14.92 -14.04 9.89
CA LYS A 292 -15.05 -13.50 11.27
C LYS A 292 -16.25 -12.55 11.34
N LYS A 293 -17.21 -12.93 12.18
CA LYS A 293 -18.32 -12.06 12.59
C LYS A 293 -17.84 -10.95 13.53
#